data_c433759d267ce24aa50fce6c5ce70b62
#
_entry.id   c433759d267ce24aa50fce6c5ce70b62
#
_cell.length_a   1.000
_cell.length_b   1.000
_cell.length_c   1.000
_cell.angle_alpha   90.00
_cell.angle_beta   90.00
_cell.angle_gamma   90.00
#
_symmetry.space_group_name_H-M   'P 1'
#
loop_
_entity.id
_entity.type
_entity.pdbx_description
1 polymer ?
#
loop_
_entity_poly.entity_id
_entity_poly.type
_entity_poly.pdbx_seq_one_letter_code
_entity_poly.pdbx_strand_id
1 'polypeptide(L)'
;QLSGGERLKAALACALWRGVPAQLLLLDEPTNHLDLESVRAIEAALAGFPGAIVVASHDTAFLAALDPTHTMQWHRDGWRYEPVA
;
A
#
# COMPACT_ATOMS: atom_id res chain seq x y z
N GLN A 1 16.34 -9.38 14.40
CA GLN A 1 15.62 -8.12 14.24
C GLN A 1 15.31 -7.87 12.77
N LEU A 2 14.05 -7.63 12.44
CA LEU A 2 13.62 -7.48 11.06
C LEU A 2 13.85 -6.06 10.55
N SER A 3 14.19 -5.94 9.26
CA SER A 3 14.19 -4.65 8.57
C SER A 3 12.76 -4.11 8.42
N GLY A 4 12.62 -2.84 8.07
CA GLY A 4 11.31 -2.25 7.81
C GLY A 4 10.53 -2.99 6.74
N GLY A 5 11.21 -3.39 5.64
CA GLY A 5 10.58 -4.16 4.56
C GLY A 5 10.16 -5.55 5.00
N GLU A 6 10.98 -6.22 5.81
CA GLU A 6 10.65 -7.53 6.32
C GLU A 6 9.47 -7.48 7.29
N ARG A 7 9.39 -6.44 8.13
CA ARG A 7 8.25 -6.24 9.01
C ARG A 7 6.96 -6.07 8.23
N LEU A 8 7.01 -5.28 7.17
CA LEU A 8 5.83 -5.05 6.34
C LEU A 8 5.40 -6.33 5.63
N LYS A 9 6.34 -7.09 5.07
CA LYS A 9 6.02 -8.38 4.46
C LYS A 9 5.39 -9.34 5.47
N ALA A 10 5.94 -9.40 6.68
CA ALA A 10 5.41 -10.26 7.73
C ALA A 10 4.01 -9.83 8.15
N ALA A 11 3.79 -8.52 8.28
CA ALA A 11 2.47 -7.99 8.63
C ALA A 11 1.43 -8.30 7.55
N LEU A 12 1.79 -8.15 6.28
CA LEU A 12 0.92 -8.49 5.16
C LEU A 12 0.62 -9.98 5.11
N ALA A 13 1.62 -10.82 5.33
CA ALA A 13 1.42 -12.26 5.37
C ALA A 13 0.45 -12.64 6.49
N CYS A 14 0.62 -12.06 7.68
CA CYS A 14 -0.28 -12.30 8.80
C CYS A 14 -1.71 -11.87 8.48
N ALA A 15 -1.87 -10.70 7.87
CA ALA A 15 -3.18 -10.18 7.49
C ALA A 15 -3.89 -11.11 6.49
N LEU A 16 -3.15 -11.65 5.53
CA LEU A 16 -3.70 -12.55 4.52
C LEU A 16 -4.03 -13.94 5.08
N TRP A 17 -3.36 -14.35 6.16
CA TRP A 17 -3.49 -15.71 6.74
C TRP A 17 -4.48 -15.81 7.88
N ARG A 18 -5.09 -14.72 8.30
CA ARG A 18 -5.94 -14.72 9.49
C ARG A 18 -7.26 -15.49 9.32
N GLY A 19 -7.58 -15.94 8.12
CA GLY A 19 -8.85 -16.63 7.87
C GLY A 19 -10.08 -15.73 7.90
N VAL A 20 -9.92 -14.53 8.42
CA VAL A 20 -10.92 -13.46 8.38
C VAL A 20 -10.36 -12.38 7.47
N PRO A 21 -10.99 -12.10 6.32
CA PRO A 21 -10.44 -11.09 5.40
C PRO A 21 -10.34 -9.75 6.09
N ALA A 22 -9.17 -9.15 6.05
CA ALA A 22 -9.04 -7.74 6.42
C ALA A 22 -9.83 -6.93 5.40
N GLN A 23 -10.62 -5.97 5.85
CA GLN A 23 -11.47 -5.17 4.98
C GLN A 23 -10.80 -3.90 4.52
N LEU A 24 -9.84 -3.41 5.29
CA LEU A 24 -9.12 -2.17 5.00
C LEU A 24 -7.69 -2.28 5.45
N LEU A 25 -6.78 -1.90 4.57
CA LEU A 25 -5.35 -1.83 4.86
C LEU A 25 -4.89 -0.39 4.68
N LEU A 26 -4.25 0.16 5.71
CA LEU A 26 -3.70 1.52 5.68
C LEU A 26 -2.19 1.44 5.68
N LEU A 27 -1.56 2.07 4.69
CA LEU A 27 -0.11 2.07 4.53
C LEU A 27 0.41 3.50 4.40
N ASP A 28 1.44 3.83 5.17
CA ASP A 28 2.08 5.14 5.13
C ASP A 28 3.53 4.97 4.71
N GLU A 29 3.86 5.48 3.53
CA GLU A 29 5.19 5.39 2.94
C GLU A 29 5.79 3.98 3.00
N PRO A 30 5.07 2.96 2.48
CA PRO A 30 5.48 1.56 2.68
C PRO A 30 6.76 1.17 1.95
N THR A 31 7.19 1.94 0.95
CA THR A 31 8.40 1.64 0.19
C THR A 31 9.59 2.50 0.58
N ASN A 32 9.44 3.35 1.60
CA ASN A 32 10.50 4.26 2.01
C ASN A 32 11.72 3.47 2.50
N HIS A 33 12.89 3.78 1.94
CA HIS A 33 14.16 3.12 2.27
C HIS A 33 14.24 1.64 1.94
N LEU A 34 13.38 1.13 1.05
CA LEU A 34 13.43 -0.26 0.62
C LEU A 34 14.17 -0.43 -0.71
N ASP A 35 14.78 -1.59 -0.89
CA ASP A 35 15.37 -1.96 -2.17
C ASP A 35 14.27 -2.36 -3.18
N LEU A 36 14.66 -2.48 -4.45
CA LEU A 36 13.70 -2.76 -5.51
C LEU A 36 13.03 -4.13 -5.34
N GLU A 37 13.79 -5.13 -4.89
CA GLU A 37 13.24 -6.47 -4.68
C GLU A 37 12.14 -6.46 -3.61
N SER A 38 12.38 -5.75 -2.51
CA SER A 38 11.40 -5.62 -1.44
C SER A 38 10.16 -4.85 -1.90
N VAL A 39 10.35 -3.78 -2.69
CA VAL A 39 9.24 -3.03 -3.25
C VAL A 39 8.37 -3.92 -4.14
N ARG A 40 8.98 -4.71 -5.01
CA ARG A 40 8.24 -5.63 -5.89
C ARG A 40 7.48 -6.71 -5.11
N ALA A 41 8.07 -7.20 -4.02
CA ALA A 41 7.40 -8.17 -3.16
C ALA A 41 6.14 -7.56 -2.50
N ILE A 42 6.23 -6.31 -2.07
CA ILE A 42 5.10 -5.60 -1.50
C ILE A 42 4.02 -5.36 -2.55
N GLU A 43 4.40 -4.93 -3.76
CA GLU A 43 3.45 -4.74 -4.86
C GLU A 43 2.68 -6.03 -5.14
N ALA A 44 3.37 -7.16 -5.20
CA ALA A 44 2.75 -8.46 -5.45
C ALA A 44 1.79 -8.85 -4.33
N ALA A 45 2.18 -8.63 -3.08
CA ALA A 45 1.34 -8.92 -1.93
C ALA A 45 0.07 -8.07 -1.92
N LEU A 46 0.20 -6.77 -2.24
CA LEU A 46 -0.94 -5.87 -2.27
C LEU A 46 -1.89 -6.16 -3.44
N ALA A 47 -1.34 -6.61 -4.57
CA ALA A 47 -2.16 -6.99 -5.71
C ALA A 47 -3.11 -8.14 -5.38
N GLY A 48 -2.72 -9.03 -4.45
CA GLY A 48 -3.56 -10.14 -4.00
C GLY A 48 -4.46 -9.82 -2.81
N PHE A 49 -4.42 -8.60 -2.30
CA PHE A 49 -5.19 -8.23 -1.12
C PHE A 49 -6.67 -8.09 -1.46
N PRO A 50 -7.58 -8.80 -0.75
CA PRO A 50 -9.00 -8.86 -1.14
C PRO A 50 -9.84 -7.66 -0.68
N GLY A 51 -9.29 -6.78 0.15
CA GLY A 51 -10.01 -5.63 0.69
C GLY A 51 -9.60 -4.31 0.06
N ALA A 52 -10.02 -3.22 0.67
CA ALA A 52 -9.63 -1.87 0.27
C ALA A 52 -8.25 -1.51 0.81
N ILE A 53 -7.49 -0.77 0.03
CA ILE A 53 -6.16 -0.32 0.41
C ILE A 53 -6.10 1.19 0.30
N VAL A 54 -5.61 1.85 1.35
CA VAL A 54 -5.31 3.28 1.33
C VAL A 54 -3.80 3.44 1.53
N VAL A 55 -3.14 4.05 0.57
CA VAL A 55 -1.69 4.21 0.58
C VAL A 55 -1.34 5.70 0.52
N ALA A 56 -0.49 6.13 1.43
CA ALA A 56 0.14 7.45 1.36
C ALA A 56 1.59 7.26 0.92
N SER A 57 1.97 7.79 -0.23
CA SER A 57 3.33 7.65 -0.75
C SER A 57 3.67 8.76 -1.73
N HIS A 58 4.95 9.13 -1.75
CA HIS A 58 5.52 10.01 -2.77
C HIS A 58 6.14 9.22 -3.93
N ASP A 59 6.15 7.90 -3.84
CA ASP A 59 6.71 7.04 -4.88
C ASP A 59 5.67 6.83 -5.98
N THR A 60 5.77 7.62 -7.04
CA THR A 60 4.79 7.58 -8.13
C THR A 60 4.81 6.27 -8.89
N ALA A 61 5.98 5.63 -9.02
CA ALA A 61 6.09 4.33 -9.68
C ALA A 61 5.37 3.25 -8.88
N PHE A 62 5.53 3.26 -7.56
CA PHE A 62 4.85 2.32 -6.68
C PHE A 62 3.33 2.51 -6.75
N LEU A 63 2.85 3.75 -6.68
CA LEU A 63 1.42 4.03 -6.76
C LEU A 63 0.84 3.59 -8.10
N ALA A 64 1.55 3.82 -9.20
CA ALA A 64 1.10 3.38 -10.52
C ALA A 64 1.03 1.85 -10.62
N ALA A 65 1.98 1.15 -10.01
CA ALA A 65 2.02 -0.31 -10.02
C ALA A 65 0.83 -0.93 -9.27
N LEU A 66 0.27 -0.23 -8.28
CA LEU A 66 -0.89 -0.69 -7.55
C LEU A 66 -2.21 -0.52 -8.31
N ASP A 67 -2.20 0.21 -9.42
CA ASP A 67 -3.39 0.49 -10.24
C ASP A 67 -4.55 1.05 -9.41
N PRO A 68 -4.37 2.21 -8.78
CA PRO A 68 -5.38 2.74 -7.88
C PRO A 68 -6.64 3.17 -8.61
N THR A 69 -7.78 3.07 -7.94
CA THR A 69 -9.05 3.51 -8.50
C THR A 69 -9.33 4.98 -8.21
N HIS A 70 -8.78 5.50 -7.12
CA HIS A 70 -9.00 6.87 -6.67
C HIS A 70 -7.73 7.49 -6.13
N THR A 71 -7.66 8.80 -6.17
CA THR A 71 -6.62 9.57 -5.52
C THR A 71 -7.22 10.50 -4.49
N MET A 72 -6.44 10.80 -3.44
CA MET A 72 -6.78 11.79 -2.44
C MET A 72 -5.66 12.81 -2.37
N GLN A 73 -6.00 14.09 -2.45
CA GLN A 73 -5.03 15.18 -2.39
C GLN A 73 -5.50 16.25 -1.41
N TRP A 74 -4.55 16.79 -0.66
CA TRP A 74 -4.83 17.90 0.23
C TRP A 74 -4.74 19.22 -0.54
N HIS A 75 -5.78 20.04 -0.42
CA HIS A 75 -5.84 21.39 -0.94
C HIS A 75 -6.14 22.37 0.18
N ARG A 76 -6.04 23.66 -0.08
CA ARG A 76 -6.27 24.69 0.93
C ARG A 76 -7.64 24.59 1.62
N ASP A 77 -8.62 24.12 0.88
CA ASP A 77 -10.01 23.97 1.35
C ASP A 77 -10.35 22.54 1.81
N GLY A 78 -9.36 21.67 1.92
CA GLY A 78 -9.54 20.33 2.44
C GLY A 78 -9.08 19.23 1.48
N TRP A 79 -9.47 18.01 1.76
CA TRP A 79 -9.13 16.84 0.97
C TRP A 79 -10.00 16.76 -0.29
N ARG A 80 -9.36 16.38 -1.40
CA ARG A 80 -10.07 16.05 -2.63
C ARG A 80 -9.92 14.57 -2.90
N TYR A 81 -11.04 13.92 -3.16
CA TYR A 81 -11.13 12.50 -3.45
C TYR A 81 -11.72 12.34 -4.85
N GLU A 82 -10.90 11.82 -5.77
CA GLU A 82 -11.27 11.79 -7.19
C GLU A 82 -10.95 10.44 -7.80
N PRO A 83 -11.78 9.94 -8.73
CA PRO A 83 -11.44 8.72 -9.46
C PRO A 83 -10.24 8.97 -10.39
N VAL A 84 -9.44 7.95 -10.58
CA VAL A 84 -8.37 7.95 -11.57
C VAL A 84 -9.02 7.74 -12.93
N ALA A 85 -8.79 8.70 -13.81
CA ALA A 85 -9.41 8.66 -15.14
C ALA A 85 -8.84 7.53 -15.99
#